data_64e5d5b9ae94fee24ce940b2969d17bf
#
_entry.id   64e5d5b9ae94fee24ce940b2969d17bf
#
_cell.length_a   1.000
_cell.length_b   1.000
_cell.length_c   1.000
_cell.angle_alpha   90.00
_cell.angle_beta   90.00
_cell.angle_gamma   90.00
#
_symmetry.space_group_name_H-M   'P 1'
#
loop_
_entity.id
_entity.type
_entity.pdbx_description
1 polymer ?
#
loop_
_entity_poly.entity_id
_entity_poly.type
_entity_poly.pdbx_seq_one_letter_code
_entity_poly.pdbx_strand_id
1 'polypeptide(L)'
;MVKSRIFDNTQLLKEHPELPHYKEEVVCFRSEYKDRSYPANECYFNRELYMIFVLEGRSEILLNGEFIAIEPNMLLIHGANYLTEHLYSSRDIKFITLALSESMRTDDSYLTQITAILLATMRRNKQYTIQLTEYEAQIIHKELEVLMHLMNIEHHFLFRRIQACLLYTSPSPRDGLLSR
;
A
#
# COMPACT_ATOMS: atom_id res chain seq x y z
N MET A 1 19.97 16.11 13.14
CA MET A 1 19.66 16.36 11.73
C MET A 1 18.88 15.16 11.23
N VAL A 2 17.60 15.33 10.94
CA VAL A 2 16.74 14.23 10.46
C VAL A 2 17.21 13.87 9.05
N LYS A 3 17.54 12.61 8.81
CA LYS A 3 17.87 12.13 7.46
C LYS A 3 16.56 11.85 6.74
N SER A 4 16.28 12.61 5.69
CA SER A 4 15.18 12.30 4.78
C SER A 4 15.70 11.43 3.62
N ARG A 5 14.99 10.34 3.33
CA ARG A 5 15.24 9.49 2.16
C ARG A 5 14.03 9.58 1.23
N ILE A 6 14.29 9.54 -0.06
CA ILE A 6 13.24 9.32 -1.05
C ILE A 6 13.00 7.83 -1.11
N PHE A 7 11.74 7.43 -1.12
CA PHE A 7 11.33 6.04 -1.23
C PHE A 7 10.45 5.90 -2.46
N ASP A 8 10.97 5.22 -3.47
CA ASP A 8 10.28 4.89 -4.72
C ASP A 8 10.62 3.46 -5.16
N ASN A 9 9.82 2.92 -6.08
CA ASN A 9 9.99 1.55 -6.57
C ASN A 9 11.35 1.33 -7.23
N THR A 10 11.86 2.31 -7.97
CA THR A 10 13.18 2.22 -8.63
C THR A 10 14.30 2.04 -7.61
N GLN A 11 14.30 2.85 -6.54
CA GLN A 11 15.29 2.72 -5.48
C GLN A 11 15.13 1.43 -4.70
N LEU A 12 13.88 1.06 -4.38
CA LEU A 12 13.57 -0.18 -3.68
C LEU A 12 14.08 -1.41 -4.44
N LEU A 13 13.84 -1.49 -5.74
CA LEU A 13 14.26 -2.62 -6.58
C LEU A 13 15.77 -2.64 -6.87
N LYS A 14 16.46 -1.50 -6.80
CA LYS A 14 17.94 -1.47 -6.84
C LYS A 14 18.55 -2.11 -5.59
N GLU A 15 17.96 -1.87 -4.42
CA GLU A 15 18.42 -2.42 -3.14
C GLU A 15 17.96 -3.87 -2.93
N HIS A 16 16.77 -4.22 -3.47
CA HIS A 16 16.09 -5.49 -3.27
C HIS A 16 15.50 -6.03 -4.59
N PRO A 17 16.33 -6.47 -5.54
CA PRO A 17 15.86 -6.96 -6.84
C PRO A 17 15.06 -8.26 -6.77
N GLU A 18 15.14 -8.96 -5.65
CA GLU A 18 14.41 -10.21 -5.37
C GLU A 18 12.94 -10.01 -5.02
N LEU A 19 12.50 -8.79 -4.76
CA LEU A 19 11.12 -8.53 -4.36
C LEU A 19 10.15 -8.82 -5.52
N PRO A 20 8.96 -9.39 -5.23
CA PRO A 20 7.92 -9.58 -6.22
C PRO A 20 7.53 -8.24 -6.87
N HIS A 21 7.67 -8.14 -8.18
CA HIS A 21 7.41 -6.90 -8.89
C HIS A 21 6.96 -7.13 -10.34
N TYR A 22 6.27 -6.15 -10.89
CA TYR A 22 5.99 -6.04 -12.32
C TYR A 22 6.64 -4.75 -12.84
N LYS A 23 7.76 -4.87 -13.54
CA LYS A 23 8.63 -3.74 -13.91
C LYS A 23 8.93 -2.89 -12.65
N GLU A 24 9.06 -1.58 -12.82
CA GLU A 24 9.12 -0.61 -11.70
C GLU A 24 7.72 -0.06 -11.34
N GLU A 25 6.67 -0.58 -11.97
CA GLU A 25 5.31 -0.05 -11.86
C GLU A 25 4.58 -0.56 -10.61
N VAL A 26 4.78 -1.82 -10.26
CA VAL A 26 4.12 -2.46 -9.13
C VAL A 26 5.13 -3.28 -8.35
N VAL A 27 5.20 -3.04 -7.04
CA VAL A 27 5.98 -3.88 -6.12
C VAL A 27 5.05 -4.32 -4.99
N CYS A 28 5.04 -5.62 -4.69
CA CYS A 28 4.25 -6.15 -3.59
C CYS A 28 5.13 -7.11 -2.78
N PHE A 29 5.28 -6.85 -1.48
CA PHE A 29 6.18 -7.63 -0.66
C PHE A 29 5.76 -7.68 0.80
N ARG A 30 6.18 -8.75 1.48
CA ARG A 30 6.04 -8.92 2.93
C ARG A 30 7.27 -8.34 3.62
N SER A 31 7.06 -7.66 4.75
CA SER A 31 8.12 -7.17 5.61
C SER A 31 7.91 -7.59 7.06
N GLU A 32 9.00 -7.88 7.74
CA GLU A 32 9.06 -8.16 9.17
C GLU A 32 10.07 -7.22 9.84
N TYR A 33 9.95 -7.02 11.15
CA TYR A 33 10.87 -6.15 11.91
C TYR A 33 12.35 -6.53 11.74
N LYS A 34 12.64 -7.82 11.59
CA LYS A 34 14.02 -8.33 11.43
C LYS A 34 14.70 -7.87 10.15
N ASP A 35 13.90 -7.58 9.12
CA ASP A 35 14.40 -7.26 7.79
C ASP A 35 14.70 -5.77 7.64
N ARG A 36 14.19 -4.95 8.54
CA ARG A 36 14.35 -3.48 8.49
C ARG A 36 14.50 -2.92 9.91
N SER A 37 15.70 -2.54 10.28
CA SER A 37 15.86 -1.56 11.35
C SER A 37 15.40 -0.21 10.81
N TYR A 38 14.18 0.22 11.14
CA TYR A 38 13.79 1.61 10.98
C TYR A 38 14.44 2.41 12.13
N PRO A 39 15.54 3.12 11.89
CA PRO A 39 16.09 3.94 12.96
C PRO A 39 15.03 4.99 13.32
N ALA A 40 14.74 5.11 14.60
CA ALA A 40 13.94 6.21 15.11
C ALA A 40 14.52 7.53 14.57
N ASN A 41 13.65 8.43 14.07
CA ASN A 41 13.98 9.70 13.44
C ASN A 41 14.44 9.65 11.97
N GLU A 42 14.16 8.60 11.20
CA GLU A 42 14.24 8.69 9.75
C GLU A 42 12.89 9.10 9.15
N CYS A 43 12.94 10.07 8.25
CA CYS A 43 11.77 10.49 7.46
C CYS A 43 11.89 9.94 6.05
N TYR A 44 10.81 9.38 5.55
CA TYR A 44 10.72 8.89 4.18
C TYR A 44 9.75 9.77 3.38
N PHE A 45 10.24 10.27 2.26
CA PHE A 45 9.41 10.98 1.31
C PHE A 45 8.97 9.99 0.23
N ASN A 46 7.70 9.63 0.25
CA ASN A 46 7.13 8.61 -0.63
C ASN A 46 6.74 9.21 -1.98
N ARG A 47 7.15 8.57 -3.07
CA ARG A 47 6.79 8.97 -4.44
C ARG A 47 5.65 8.15 -5.04
N GLU A 48 5.34 7.04 -4.43
CA GLU A 48 4.37 6.07 -4.93
C GLU A 48 3.06 6.12 -4.15
N LEU A 49 2.04 5.47 -4.69
CA LEU A 49 0.86 5.10 -3.91
C LEU A 49 1.18 3.83 -3.11
N TYR A 50 1.09 3.93 -1.80
CA TYR A 50 1.29 2.81 -0.90
C TYR A 50 -0.03 2.34 -0.30
N MET A 51 -0.20 1.03 -0.28
CA MET A 51 -1.20 0.33 0.48
C MET A 51 -0.46 -0.67 1.39
N ILE A 52 -0.55 -0.48 2.69
CA ILE A 52 0.15 -1.28 3.69
C ILE A 52 -0.89 -2.01 4.53
N PHE A 53 -0.92 -3.34 4.42
CA PHE A 53 -1.80 -4.20 5.19
C PHE A 53 -1.04 -4.79 6.38
N VAL A 54 -1.52 -4.55 7.59
CA VAL A 54 -0.88 -4.97 8.84
C VAL A 54 -1.39 -6.34 9.25
N LEU A 55 -0.47 -7.31 9.33
CA LEU A 55 -0.75 -8.69 9.70
C LEU A 55 -0.68 -8.90 11.21
N GLU A 56 0.41 -8.43 11.82
CA GLU A 56 0.73 -8.63 13.22
C GLU A 56 1.46 -7.41 13.78
N GLY A 57 1.46 -7.27 15.10
CA GLY A 57 2.21 -6.22 15.80
C GLY A 57 1.55 -4.85 15.75
N ARG A 58 2.29 -3.84 16.20
CA ARG A 58 1.83 -2.44 16.26
C ARG A 58 2.93 -1.50 15.82
N SER A 59 2.55 -0.38 15.24
CA SER A 59 3.47 0.68 14.85
C SER A 59 2.83 2.06 15.06
N GLU A 60 3.68 3.06 15.24
CA GLU A 60 3.28 4.47 15.35
C GLU A 60 4.09 5.29 14.35
N ILE A 61 3.42 6.10 13.57
CA ILE A 61 4.03 6.95 12.57
C ILE A 61 3.46 8.37 12.62
N LEU A 62 4.22 9.32 12.08
CA LEU A 62 3.66 10.59 11.63
C LEU A 62 3.55 10.53 10.10
N LEU A 63 2.37 10.78 9.57
CA LEU A 63 2.12 10.90 8.14
C LEU A 63 1.73 12.33 7.82
N ASN A 64 2.62 13.09 7.18
CA ASN A 64 2.50 14.54 7.00
C ASN A 64 2.26 15.29 8.32
N GLY A 65 2.88 14.83 9.43
CA GLY A 65 2.73 15.40 10.75
C GLY A 65 1.48 14.94 11.52
N GLU A 66 0.60 14.13 10.93
CA GLU A 66 -0.55 13.54 11.62
C GLU A 66 -0.15 12.21 12.28
N PHE A 67 -0.41 12.07 13.58
CA PHE A 67 -0.14 10.83 14.31
C PHE A 67 -1.09 9.71 13.89
N ILE A 68 -0.53 8.56 13.58
CA ILE A 68 -1.28 7.36 13.21
C ILE A 68 -0.77 6.19 14.02
N ALA A 69 -1.66 5.59 14.80
CA ALA A 69 -1.45 4.29 15.41
C ALA A 69 -1.88 3.20 14.43
N ILE A 70 -1.03 2.20 14.24
CA ILE A 70 -1.19 1.12 13.30
C ILE A 70 -1.31 -0.18 14.07
N GLU A 71 -2.37 -0.94 13.83
CA GLU A 71 -2.72 -2.17 14.51
C GLU A 71 -3.04 -3.30 13.51
N PRO A 72 -3.09 -4.59 13.95
CA PRO A 72 -3.47 -5.69 13.08
C PRO A 72 -4.83 -5.49 12.41
N ASN A 73 -4.97 -6.03 11.20
CA ASN A 73 -6.14 -5.89 10.33
C ASN A 73 -6.44 -4.45 9.90
N MET A 74 -5.46 -3.56 10.01
CA MET A 74 -5.54 -2.23 9.42
C MET A 74 -4.95 -2.20 8.01
N LEU A 75 -5.57 -1.39 7.16
CA LEU A 75 -5.06 -0.99 5.88
C LEU A 75 -4.68 0.48 5.95
N LEU A 76 -3.39 0.79 5.83
CA LEU A 76 -2.88 2.15 5.70
C LEU A 76 -2.72 2.48 4.22
N ILE A 77 -3.31 3.58 3.77
CA ILE A 77 -3.24 4.02 2.37
C ILE A 77 -2.74 5.47 2.33
N HIS A 78 -1.71 5.71 1.54
CA HIS A 78 -1.25 7.08 1.28
C HIS A 78 -0.67 7.21 -0.13
N GLY A 79 -0.79 8.39 -0.69
CA GLY A 79 -0.34 8.69 -2.05
C GLY A 79 1.10 9.19 -2.13
N ALA A 80 1.49 9.56 -3.33
CA ALA A 80 2.74 10.25 -3.59
C ALA A 80 2.82 11.60 -2.84
N ASN A 81 4.05 12.03 -2.55
CA ASN A 81 4.36 13.28 -1.85
C ASN A 81 3.93 13.31 -0.38
N TYR A 82 3.85 12.14 0.24
CA TYR A 82 3.65 12.02 1.68
C TYR A 82 4.98 11.83 2.41
N LEU A 83 5.14 12.56 3.51
CA LEU A 83 6.25 12.39 4.43
C LEU A 83 5.84 11.45 5.53
N THR A 84 6.57 10.35 5.70
CA THR A 84 6.38 9.38 6.76
C THR A 84 7.56 9.40 7.71
N GLU A 85 7.30 9.56 9.00
CA GLU A 85 8.28 9.43 10.07
C GLU A 85 7.89 8.27 10.98
N HIS A 86 8.81 7.33 11.20
CA HIS A 86 8.60 6.21 12.10
C HIS A 86 8.93 6.62 13.54
N LEU A 87 7.96 6.46 14.44
CA LEU A 87 8.12 6.74 15.87
C LEU A 87 8.40 5.47 16.66
N TYR A 88 7.62 4.42 16.36
CA TYR A 88 7.71 3.14 17.07
C TYR A 88 7.27 1.99 16.19
N SER A 89 7.88 0.81 16.39
CA SER A 89 7.39 -0.47 15.87
C SER A 89 7.68 -1.58 16.86
N SER A 90 6.70 -2.45 17.08
CA SER A 90 6.87 -3.63 17.91
C SER A 90 7.74 -4.67 17.19
N ARG A 91 8.38 -5.57 17.95
CA ARG A 91 9.30 -6.59 17.39
C ARG A 91 8.60 -7.67 16.57
N ASP A 92 7.31 -7.82 16.74
CA ASP A 92 6.45 -8.78 16.04
C ASP A 92 5.72 -8.15 14.86
N ILE A 93 6.03 -6.90 14.49
CA ILE A 93 5.39 -6.22 13.37
C ILE A 93 5.62 -6.99 12.07
N LYS A 94 4.52 -7.28 11.38
CA LYS A 94 4.50 -7.87 10.05
C LYS A 94 3.46 -7.17 9.19
N PHE A 95 3.81 -6.86 7.97
CA PHE A 95 2.90 -6.22 7.04
C PHE A 95 3.21 -6.62 5.59
N ILE A 96 2.20 -6.45 4.73
CA ILE A 96 2.35 -6.55 3.29
C ILE A 96 2.21 -5.15 2.71
N THR A 97 3.18 -4.76 1.89
CA THR A 97 3.18 -3.49 1.18
C THR A 97 2.91 -3.72 -0.29
N LEU A 98 1.92 -3.01 -0.84
CA LEU A 98 1.70 -2.83 -2.27
C LEU A 98 2.05 -1.39 -2.62
N ALA A 99 3.04 -1.21 -3.50
CA ALA A 99 3.47 0.08 -4.01
C ALA A 99 3.16 0.18 -5.50
N LEU A 100 2.43 1.22 -5.89
CA LEU A 100 2.01 1.48 -7.27
C LEU A 100 2.62 2.79 -7.75
N SER A 101 3.39 2.73 -8.84
CA SER A 101 4.03 3.91 -9.40
C SER A 101 3.03 4.90 -10.00
N GLU A 102 3.45 6.15 -10.10
CA GLU A 102 2.64 7.21 -10.70
C GLU A 102 2.39 6.94 -12.21
N SER A 103 3.29 6.23 -12.89
CA SER A 103 3.14 5.87 -14.31
C SER A 103 1.91 5.00 -14.55
N MET A 104 1.52 4.15 -13.60
CA MET A 104 0.28 3.37 -13.68
C MET A 104 -1.00 4.22 -13.62
N ARG A 105 -0.89 5.48 -13.15
CA ARG A 105 -2.02 6.39 -12.99
C ARG A 105 -2.19 7.36 -14.16
N THR A 106 -1.27 7.33 -15.14
CA THR A 106 -1.29 8.29 -16.27
C THR A 106 -2.25 7.94 -17.40
N ASP A 107 -2.74 6.71 -17.44
CA ASP A 107 -3.81 6.36 -18.35
C ASP A 107 -5.15 6.89 -17.81
N ASP A 108 -6.00 7.45 -18.67
CA ASP A 108 -7.37 7.93 -18.37
C ASP A 108 -8.31 6.80 -17.90
N SER A 109 -7.77 5.89 -17.13
CA SER A 109 -8.48 4.73 -16.63
C SER A 109 -9.39 5.12 -15.46
N TYR A 110 -10.51 4.45 -15.36
CA TYR A 110 -11.45 4.52 -14.24
C TYR A 110 -10.72 4.31 -12.89
N LEU A 111 -9.68 3.46 -12.86
CA LEU A 111 -8.85 3.22 -11.69
C LEU A 111 -8.12 4.50 -11.24
N THR A 112 -7.56 5.28 -12.17
CA THR A 112 -6.89 6.55 -11.87
C THR A 112 -7.85 7.54 -11.21
N GLN A 113 -9.07 7.65 -11.74
CA GLN A 113 -10.09 8.56 -11.19
C GLN A 113 -10.53 8.14 -9.78
N ILE A 114 -10.84 6.86 -9.57
CA ILE A 114 -11.22 6.34 -8.25
C ILE A 114 -10.10 6.53 -7.23
N THR A 115 -8.87 6.20 -7.59
CA THR A 115 -7.71 6.37 -6.70
C THR A 115 -7.52 7.84 -6.32
N ALA A 116 -7.66 8.76 -7.28
CA ALA A 116 -7.55 10.20 -7.02
C ALA A 116 -8.65 10.68 -6.06
N ILE A 117 -9.90 10.24 -6.25
CA ILE A 117 -11.03 10.58 -5.37
C ILE A 117 -10.81 10.01 -3.97
N LEU A 118 -10.38 8.74 -3.86
CA LEU A 118 -10.10 8.09 -2.59
C LEU A 118 -9.03 8.86 -1.81
N LEU A 119 -7.88 9.12 -2.42
CA LEU A 119 -6.78 9.85 -1.80
C LEU A 119 -7.17 11.28 -1.41
N ALA A 120 -7.93 12.00 -2.25
CA ALA A 120 -8.42 13.32 -1.93
C ALA A 120 -9.38 13.29 -0.73
N THR A 121 -10.25 12.29 -0.65
CA THR A 121 -11.19 12.10 0.46
C THR A 121 -10.46 11.77 1.75
N MET A 122 -9.51 10.84 1.71
CA MET A 122 -8.70 10.46 2.87
C MET A 122 -7.88 11.67 3.40
N ARG A 123 -7.26 12.43 2.50
CA ARG A 123 -6.52 13.64 2.84
C ARG A 123 -7.42 14.71 3.48
N ARG A 124 -8.60 14.95 2.91
CA ARG A 124 -9.59 15.91 3.42
C ARG A 124 -10.06 15.55 4.82
N ASN A 125 -10.31 14.26 5.06
CA ASN A 125 -10.81 13.76 6.33
C ASN A 125 -9.68 13.42 7.32
N LYS A 126 -8.41 13.54 6.91
CA LYS A 126 -7.24 13.09 7.68
C LYS A 126 -7.34 11.63 8.13
N GLN A 127 -8.01 10.81 7.35
CA GLN A 127 -8.23 9.40 7.63
C GLN A 127 -7.47 8.57 6.62
N TYR A 128 -6.30 8.08 7.02
CA TYR A 128 -5.38 7.32 6.18
C TYR A 128 -5.45 5.82 6.42
N THR A 129 -6.22 5.40 7.43
CA THR A 129 -6.36 4.00 7.82
C THR A 129 -7.80 3.54 7.71
N ILE A 130 -7.96 2.26 7.36
CA ILE A 130 -9.23 1.55 7.35
C ILE A 130 -9.06 0.36 8.28
N GLN A 131 -9.87 0.28 9.33
CA GLN A 131 -9.96 -0.92 10.16
C GLN A 131 -10.84 -1.93 9.45
N LEU A 132 -10.29 -3.09 9.15
CA LEU A 132 -11.00 -4.20 8.52
C LEU A 132 -11.60 -5.13 9.58
N THR A 133 -12.73 -5.73 9.26
CA THR A 133 -13.21 -6.90 9.97
C THR A 133 -12.28 -8.09 9.73
N GLU A 134 -12.32 -9.09 10.57
CA GLU A 134 -11.50 -10.30 10.39
C GLU A 134 -11.74 -10.98 9.03
N TYR A 135 -12.98 -11.02 8.58
CA TYR A 135 -13.33 -11.58 7.28
C TYR A 135 -12.73 -10.77 6.10
N GLU A 136 -12.84 -9.44 6.13
CA GLU A 136 -12.25 -8.56 5.12
C GLU A 136 -10.72 -8.66 5.12
N ALA A 137 -10.11 -8.72 6.31
CA ALA A 137 -8.67 -8.88 6.47
C ALA A 137 -8.17 -10.20 5.84
N GLN A 138 -8.90 -11.31 6.03
CA GLN A 138 -8.58 -12.59 5.41
C GLN A 138 -8.67 -12.53 3.87
N ILE A 139 -9.67 -11.84 3.33
CA ILE A 139 -9.81 -11.66 1.87
C ILE A 139 -8.63 -10.84 1.34
N ILE A 140 -8.36 -9.68 1.91
CA ILE A 140 -7.25 -8.80 1.47
C ILE A 140 -5.91 -9.52 1.56
N HIS A 141 -5.65 -10.23 2.66
CA HIS A 141 -4.44 -11.01 2.83
C HIS A 141 -4.26 -12.03 1.69
N LYS A 142 -5.31 -12.81 1.41
CA LYS A 142 -5.28 -13.82 0.35
C LYS A 142 -5.05 -13.21 -1.04
N GLU A 143 -5.69 -12.10 -1.34
CA GLU A 143 -5.51 -11.41 -2.63
C GLU A 143 -4.08 -10.88 -2.79
N LEU A 144 -3.49 -10.31 -1.74
CA LEU A 144 -2.11 -9.83 -1.76
C LEU A 144 -1.10 -10.99 -1.90
N GLU A 145 -1.34 -12.14 -1.26
CA GLU A 145 -0.52 -13.35 -1.43
C GLU A 145 -0.58 -13.87 -2.87
N VAL A 146 -1.78 -13.93 -3.45
CA VAL A 146 -1.96 -14.31 -4.87
C VAL A 146 -1.21 -13.32 -5.77
N LEU A 147 -1.30 -12.03 -5.49
CA LEU A 147 -0.62 -10.99 -6.27
C LEU A 147 0.90 -11.18 -6.22
N MET A 148 1.49 -11.35 -5.04
CA MET A 148 2.94 -11.61 -4.89
C MET A 148 3.37 -12.88 -5.64
N HIS A 149 2.58 -13.95 -5.54
CA HIS A 149 2.87 -15.19 -6.26
C HIS A 149 2.85 -14.99 -7.77
N LEU A 150 1.87 -14.26 -8.25
CA LEU A 150 1.69 -13.99 -9.67
C LEU A 150 2.80 -13.07 -10.23
N MET A 151 3.34 -12.13 -9.48
CA MET A 151 4.44 -11.26 -9.91
C MET A 151 5.75 -12.02 -10.10
N ASN A 152 5.94 -13.15 -9.44
CA ASN A 152 7.10 -14.03 -9.60
C ASN A 152 7.03 -14.92 -10.86
N ILE A 153 5.89 -14.91 -11.56
CA ILE A 153 5.71 -15.71 -12.77
C ILE A 153 5.85 -14.77 -13.98
N GLU A 154 6.89 -14.96 -14.79
CA GLU A 154 7.14 -14.19 -16.03
C GLU A 154 6.05 -14.39 -17.08
N HIS A 155 4.88 -13.77 -16.94
CA HIS A 155 3.87 -13.76 -18.00
C HIS A 155 3.07 -12.46 -18.12
N HIS A 156 2.98 -11.96 -19.36
CA HIS A 156 2.15 -10.81 -19.77
C HIS A 156 0.64 -10.89 -19.44
N PHE A 157 0.14 -12.05 -19.06
CA PHE A 157 -1.25 -12.27 -18.66
C PHE A 157 -1.59 -11.64 -17.29
N LEU A 158 -0.58 -11.40 -16.49
CA LEU A 158 -0.71 -10.96 -15.11
C LEU A 158 -1.25 -9.55 -14.97
N PHE A 159 -0.76 -8.64 -15.78
CA PHE A 159 -1.14 -7.23 -15.71
C PHE A 159 -2.65 -7.02 -15.91
N ARG A 160 -3.24 -7.72 -16.88
CA ARG A 160 -4.70 -7.67 -17.09
C ARG A 160 -5.50 -8.27 -15.93
N ARG A 161 -4.94 -9.25 -15.23
CA ARG A 161 -5.58 -9.87 -14.07
C ARG A 161 -5.48 -9.00 -12.82
N ILE A 162 -4.35 -8.35 -12.61
CA ILE A 162 -4.17 -7.33 -11.53
C ILE A 162 -5.14 -6.18 -11.72
N GLN A 163 -5.24 -5.64 -12.93
CA GLN A 163 -6.24 -4.62 -13.25
C GLN A 163 -7.67 -5.10 -13.00
N ALA A 164 -7.98 -6.34 -13.38
CA ALA A 164 -9.29 -6.92 -13.14
C ALA A 164 -9.58 -7.11 -11.63
N CYS A 165 -8.65 -7.65 -10.85
CA CYS A 165 -8.83 -7.83 -9.40
C CYS A 165 -9.01 -6.49 -8.68
N LEU A 166 -8.21 -5.47 -8.99
CA LEU A 166 -8.36 -4.12 -8.41
C LEU A 166 -9.67 -3.45 -8.84
N LEU A 167 -10.22 -3.78 -10.01
CA LEU A 167 -11.48 -3.24 -10.50
C LEU A 167 -12.72 -3.97 -9.92
N TYR A 168 -12.60 -5.28 -9.61
CA TYR A 168 -13.72 -6.07 -9.11
C TYR A 168 -13.89 -5.99 -7.58
N THR A 169 -12.89 -5.58 -6.84
CA THR A 169 -13.00 -5.35 -5.38
C THR A 169 -13.69 -4.03 -5.01
N SER A 170 -13.96 -3.17 -5.98
CA SER A 170 -14.76 -1.96 -5.76
C SER A 170 -16.24 -2.33 -5.88
N PRO A 171 -17.09 -2.13 -4.84
CA PRO A 171 -18.53 -2.35 -4.95
C PRO A 171 -19.07 -1.49 -6.09
N SER A 172 -19.74 -2.13 -7.05
CA SER A 172 -20.33 -1.43 -8.18
C SER A 172 -21.35 -0.41 -7.67
N PRO A 173 -21.30 0.87 -8.14
CA PRO A 173 -22.33 1.85 -7.79
C PRO A 173 -23.75 1.46 -8.23
N ARG A 174 -23.89 0.38 -9.01
CA ARG A 174 -25.19 -0.10 -9.52
C ARG A 174 -25.95 -1.00 -8.55
N ASP A 175 -25.28 -1.61 -7.57
CA ASP A 175 -25.95 -2.52 -6.64
C ASP A 175 -26.81 -1.80 -5.57
N GLY A 176 -26.65 -0.48 -5.42
CA GLY A 176 -27.45 0.35 -4.53
C GLY A 176 -28.75 0.94 -5.12
N LEU A 177 -29.00 0.78 -6.44
CA LEU A 177 -30.12 1.40 -7.13
C LEU A 177 -31.26 0.43 -7.52
N LEU A 178 -31.14 -0.86 -7.22
CA LEU A 178 -32.18 -1.86 -7.55
C LEU A 178 -32.97 -2.37 -6.34
N SER A 179 -32.87 -1.74 -5.17
CA SER A 179 -33.73 -2.03 -4.02
C SER A 179 -34.60 -0.81 -3.67
N ARG A 180 -35.53 -0.44 -4.58
CA ARG A 180 -36.75 0.30 -4.25
C ARG A 180 -37.88 -0.17 -5.14
#